data_08bc1b78fa94848269d3db1456bb530d
#
_entry.id   08bc1b78fa94848269d3db1456bb530d
#
_cell.length_a   1.000
_cell.length_b   1.000
_cell.length_c   1.000
_cell.angle_alpha   90.00
_cell.angle_beta   90.00
_cell.angle_gamma   90.00
#
_symmetry.space_group_name_H-M   'P 1'
#
loop_
_entity.id
_entity.type
_entity.pdbx_description
1 polymer ?
#
loop_
_entity_poly.entity_id
_entity_poly.type
_entity_poly.pdbx_seq_one_letter_code
_entity_poly.pdbx_strand_id
1 'polypeptide(L)'
;MNFVILTILLSIIASILFGSLIKYHFDGGQKYSNIRKVCIFLANIPMNLNKMFRSRSLNPSKPAILLKHKSKKRFEQFIPNLREGLLILPRYDHAKSKPVVEIIDLKNFKVIHTYAHDISRMRKNKSMKLEYYHPLVMEDGSLISEGTNTPLFKIDLHSNLEWINDEVVFHHTKILDFEANIWTGGKLKPFSRILSNF
;
A
#
# COMPACT_ATOMS: atom_id res chain seq x y z
N MET A 1 -5.58 11.39 -55.69
CA MET A 1 -5.04 11.65 -54.34
C MET A 1 -4.42 10.36 -53.85
N ASN A 2 -3.11 10.35 -53.54
CA ASN A 2 -2.41 9.15 -53.18
C ASN A 2 -3.04 8.53 -51.92
N PHE A 3 -3.30 7.22 -51.93
CA PHE A 3 -3.84 6.44 -50.78
C PHE A 3 -3.16 6.77 -49.47
N VAL A 4 -1.84 6.95 -49.48
CA VAL A 4 -1.01 7.33 -48.31
C VAL A 4 -1.43 8.69 -47.73
N ILE A 5 -1.65 9.68 -48.56
CA ILE A 5 -2.06 11.03 -48.13
C ILE A 5 -3.46 10.99 -47.49
N LEU A 6 -4.38 10.24 -48.08
CA LEU A 6 -5.72 10.07 -47.53
C LEU A 6 -5.68 9.37 -46.16
N THR A 7 -4.86 8.33 -46.01
CA THR A 7 -4.67 7.61 -44.72
C THR A 7 -4.11 8.52 -43.64
N ILE A 8 -3.12 9.34 -43.96
CA ILE A 8 -2.54 10.31 -43.03
C ILE A 8 -3.58 11.33 -42.59
N LEU A 9 -4.33 11.91 -43.53
CA LEU A 9 -5.40 12.86 -43.23
C LEU A 9 -6.48 12.27 -42.33
N LEU A 10 -6.94 11.06 -42.60
CA LEU A 10 -7.93 10.37 -41.77
C LEU A 10 -7.39 10.08 -40.37
N SER A 11 -6.12 9.71 -40.24
CA SER A 11 -5.49 9.50 -38.96
C SER A 11 -5.38 10.77 -38.10
N ILE A 12 -5.08 11.91 -38.73
CA ILE A 12 -5.05 13.23 -38.08
C ILE A 12 -6.45 13.60 -37.59
N ILE A 13 -7.46 13.49 -38.45
CA ILE A 13 -8.86 13.77 -38.09
C ILE A 13 -9.33 12.90 -36.94
N ALA A 14 -9.06 11.60 -37.01
CA ALA A 14 -9.41 10.67 -35.95
C ALA A 14 -8.72 11.02 -34.61
N SER A 15 -7.46 11.44 -34.65
CA SER A 15 -6.71 11.88 -33.46
C SER A 15 -7.29 13.15 -32.85
N ILE A 16 -7.70 14.12 -33.66
CA ILE A 16 -8.33 15.36 -33.20
C ILE A 16 -9.69 15.07 -32.57
N LEU A 17 -10.52 14.25 -33.22
CA LEU A 17 -11.82 13.84 -32.68
C LEU A 17 -11.69 13.08 -31.36
N PHE A 18 -10.74 12.16 -31.28
CA PHE A 18 -10.45 11.41 -30.05
C PHE A 18 -9.98 12.33 -28.92
N GLY A 19 -9.06 13.26 -29.20
CA GLY A 19 -8.58 14.24 -28.21
C GLY A 19 -9.69 15.16 -27.73
N SER A 20 -10.56 15.63 -28.63
CA SER A 20 -11.72 16.47 -28.30
C SER A 20 -12.73 15.73 -27.42
N LEU A 21 -12.96 14.44 -27.68
CA LEU A 21 -13.85 13.60 -26.89
C LEU A 21 -13.30 13.38 -25.47
N ILE A 22 -12.00 13.14 -25.35
CA ILE A 22 -11.33 13.01 -24.05
C ILE A 22 -11.45 14.32 -23.27
N LYS A 23 -11.12 15.47 -23.90
CA LYS A 23 -11.22 16.77 -23.26
C LYS A 23 -12.66 17.05 -22.77
N TYR A 24 -13.67 16.82 -23.60
CA TYR A 24 -15.08 16.98 -23.22
C TYR A 24 -15.44 16.20 -21.95
N HIS A 25 -14.88 15.00 -21.79
CA HIS A 25 -15.13 14.18 -20.59
C HIS A 25 -14.34 14.63 -19.36
N PHE A 26 -13.14 15.18 -19.55
CA PHE A 26 -12.38 15.79 -18.44
C PHE A 26 -13.07 17.04 -17.92
N ASP A 27 -13.73 17.81 -18.80
CA ASP A 27 -14.46 19.03 -18.45
C ASP A 27 -15.87 18.74 -17.87
N GLY A 28 -16.17 17.50 -17.50
CA GLY A 28 -17.39 17.12 -16.77
C GLY A 28 -18.57 16.67 -17.62
N GLY A 29 -18.41 16.50 -18.91
CA GLY A 29 -19.45 16.02 -19.84
C GLY A 29 -19.89 14.58 -19.53
N GLN A 30 -21.19 14.37 -19.24
CA GLN A 30 -21.74 13.05 -18.91
C GLN A 30 -22.50 12.37 -20.05
N LYS A 31 -22.77 13.07 -21.15
CA LYS A 31 -23.71 12.66 -22.19
C LYS A 31 -23.38 11.34 -22.91
N TYR A 32 -22.12 10.87 -22.89
CA TYR A 32 -21.67 9.69 -23.63
C TYR A 32 -20.89 8.70 -22.73
N SER A 33 -21.52 8.25 -21.65
CA SER A 33 -20.90 7.38 -20.64
C SER A 33 -20.23 6.12 -21.20
N ASN A 34 -20.82 5.46 -22.21
CA ASN A 34 -20.23 4.26 -22.80
C ASN A 34 -19.02 4.56 -23.69
N ILE A 35 -19.06 5.65 -24.46
CA ILE A 35 -17.93 6.10 -25.28
C ILE A 35 -16.77 6.51 -24.37
N ARG A 36 -17.06 7.16 -23.25
CA ARG A 36 -16.06 7.48 -22.22
C ARG A 36 -15.30 6.23 -21.75
N LYS A 37 -15.99 5.13 -21.43
CA LYS A 37 -15.35 3.89 -20.99
C LYS A 37 -14.39 3.34 -22.05
N VAL A 38 -14.81 3.36 -23.32
CA VAL A 38 -13.97 2.92 -24.44
C VAL A 38 -12.76 3.83 -24.62
N CYS A 39 -12.94 5.14 -24.57
CA CYS A 39 -11.82 6.10 -24.71
C CYS A 39 -10.81 5.98 -23.58
N ILE A 40 -11.27 5.83 -22.33
CA ILE A 40 -10.39 5.61 -21.17
C ILE A 40 -9.66 4.27 -21.31
N PHE A 41 -10.33 3.22 -21.77
CA PHE A 41 -9.71 1.92 -22.01
C PHE A 41 -8.59 2.04 -23.07
N LEU A 42 -8.87 2.66 -24.23
CA LEU A 42 -7.88 2.86 -25.29
C LEU A 42 -6.72 3.76 -24.85
N ALA A 43 -7.00 4.86 -24.15
CA ALA A 43 -5.96 5.74 -23.61
C ALA A 43 -5.06 5.06 -22.60
N ASN A 44 -5.57 4.06 -21.88
CA ASN A 44 -4.80 3.30 -20.90
C ASN A 44 -3.99 2.13 -21.50
N ILE A 45 -4.19 1.77 -22.78
CA ILE A 45 -3.47 0.67 -23.43
C ILE A 45 -1.94 0.84 -23.32
N PRO A 46 -1.32 2.01 -23.66
CA PRO A 46 0.14 2.16 -23.56
C PRO A 46 0.64 1.99 -22.14
N MET A 47 -0.08 2.53 -21.16
CA MET A 47 0.27 2.42 -19.75
C MET A 47 0.12 0.97 -19.24
N ASN A 48 -0.94 0.28 -19.65
CA ASN A 48 -1.17 -1.11 -19.26
C ASN A 48 -0.17 -2.06 -19.93
N LEU A 49 0.21 -1.83 -21.19
CA LEU A 49 1.29 -2.54 -21.87
C LEU A 49 2.61 -2.32 -21.11
N ASN A 50 2.96 -1.07 -20.79
CA ASN A 50 4.18 -0.77 -20.02
C ASN A 50 4.16 -1.44 -18.64
N LYS A 51 3.02 -1.46 -17.94
CA LYS A 51 2.87 -2.22 -16.69
C LYS A 51 3.05 -3.71 -16.91
N MET A 52 2.50 -4.28 -17.99
CA MET A 52 2.62 -5.69 -18.32
C MET A 52 4.06 -6.08 -18.67
N PHE A 53 4.78 -5.25 -19.42
CA PHE A 53 6.21 -5.44 -19.71
C PHE A 53 7.09 -5.26 -18.46
N ARG A 54 6.79 -4.27 -17.62
CA ARG A 54 7.49 -4.07 -16.34
C ARG A 54 7.16 -5.16 -15.32
N SER A 55 5.92 -5.65 -15.26
CA SER A 55 5.54 -6.70 -14.31
C SER A 55 6.14 -8.07 -14.66
N ARG A 56 6.48 -8.32 -15.93
CA ARG A 56 7.27 -9.50 -16.30
C ARG A 56 8.70 -9.47 -15.76
N SER A 57 9.28 -8.29 -15.56
CA SER A 57 10.62 -8.15 -14.97
C SER A 57 10.60 -8.09 -13.43
N LEU A 58 9.45 -7.79 -12.85
CA LEU A 58 9.25 -7.71 -11.41
C LEU A 58 8.31 -8.86 -11.01
N ASN A 59 8.86 -10.04 -10.84
CA ASN A 59 8.13 -11.13 -10.21
C ASN A 59 7.78 -10.67 -8.76
N PRO A 60 6.52 -10.27 -8.46
CA PRO A 60 6.18 -9.67 -7.16
C PRO A 60 6.31 -10.67 -6.01
N SER A 61 6.48 -11.95 -6.32
CA SER A 61 6.66 -13.03 -5.35
C SER A 61 8.09 -13.16 -4.84
N LYS A 62 9.05 -12.44 -5.44
CA LYS A 62 10.45 -12.44 -4.98
C LYS A 62 10.96 -11.01 -4.97
N PRO A 63 10.88 -10.29 -3.86
CA PRO A 63 11.47 -8.97 -3.79
C PRO A 63 12.96 -9.08 -4.13
N ALA A 64 13.37 -8.36 -5.18
CA ALA A 64 14.74 -8.38 -5.72
C ALA A 64 15.80 -8.04 -4.66
N ILE A 65 15.40 -7.38 -3.59
CA ILE A 65 16.22 -7.02 -2.43
C ILE A 65 16.71 -8.27 -1.69
N LEU A 66 15.89 -9.32 -1.55
CA LEU A 66 16.29 -10.54 -0.83
C LEU A 66 17.33 -11.38 -1.58
N LEU A 67 17.47 -11.21 -2.91
CA LEU A 67 18.46 -11.92 -3.70
C LEU A 67 19.85 -11.29 -3.61
N LYS A 68 19.98 -10.02 -3.23
CA LYS A 68 21.27 -9.31 -3.11
C LYS A 68 22.00 -9.62 -1.79
N HIS A 69 21.27 -9.92 -0.73
CA HIS A 69 21.84 -10.15 0.59
C HIS A 69 21.73 -11.63 0.98
N LYS A 70 22.63 -12.43 0.46
CA LYS A 70 22.81 -13.84 0.89
C LYS A 70 23.48 -13.94 2.27
N SER A 71 23.38 -12.93 3.12
CA SER A 71 23.90 -13.01 4.46
C SER A 71 23.18 -14.14 5.22
N LYS A 72 23.93 -15.09 5.74
CA LYS A 72 23.42 -16.15 6.61
C LYS A 72 23.00 -15.59 7.99
N LYS A 73 23.47 -14.40 8.34
CA LYS A 73 23.17 -13.71 9.59
C LYS A 73 21.94 -12.82 9.38
N ARG A 74 20.96 -12.96 10.25
CA ARG A 74 19.74 -12.16 10.22
C ARG A 74 20.00 -10.72 10.64
N PHE A 75 20.89 -10.55 11.61
CA PHE A 75 21.37 -9.27 12.10
C PHE A 75 22.90 -9.31 12.24
N GLU A 76 23.55 -8.21 11.93
CA GLU A 76 24.97 -8.05 12.11
C GLU A 76 25.24 -6.73 12.83
N GLN A 77 25.94 -6.83 13.94
CA GLN A 77 26.29 -5.68 14.77
C GLN A 77 27.72 -5.25 14.43
N PHE A 78 27.87 -4.04 13.88
CA PHE A 78 29.17 -3.46 13.53
C PHE A 78 29.80 -2.72 14.71
N ILE A 79 28.98 -2.17 15.58
CA ILE A 79 29.40 -1.44 16.78
C ILE A 79 28.65 -2.02 17.98
N PRO A 80 29.33 -2.38 19.09
CA PRO A 80 28.67 -2.87 20.28
C PRO A 80 27.64 -1.87 20.81
N ASN A 81 26.39 -2.31 21.01
CA ASN A 81 25.39 -1.50 21.66
C ASN A 81 25.48 -1.72 23.17
N LEU A 82 25.92 -0.68 23.88
CA LEU A 82 26.05 -0.70 25.35
C LEU A 82 24.75 -0.30 26.05
N ARG A 83 23.75 0.19 25.32
CA ARG A 83 22.46 0.58 25.87
C ARG A 83 21.44 -0.52 25.72
N GLU A 84 20.58 -0.66 26.69
CA GLU A 84 19.39 -1.48 26.57
C GLU A 84 18.40 -0.80 25.63
N GLY A 85 17.70 -1.60 24.82
CA GLY A 85 16.72 -1.09 23.90
C GLY A 85 16.01 -2.21 23.15
N LEU A 86 14.79 -1.94 22.74
CA LEU A 86 13.97 -2.85 21.95
C LEU A 86 13.75 -2.24 20.56
N LEU A 87 13.84 -3.09 19.54
CA LEU A 87 13.46 -2.75 18.18
C LEU A 87 12.12 -3.39 17.86
N ILE A 88 11.16 -2.55 17.45
CA ILE A 88 9.88 -3.01 16.89
C ILE A 88 10.07 -3.10 15.38
N LEU A 89 10.06 -4.32 14.81
CA LEU A 89 10.35 -4.57 13.42
C LEU A 89 9.15 -5.19 12.70
N PRO A 90 8.35 -4.41 11.97
CA PRO A 90 7.38 -4.96 11.03
C PRO A 90 8.11 -5.54 9.82
N ARG A 91 7.78 -6.75 9.43
CA ARG A 91 8.34 -7.43 8.27
C ARG A 91 7.40 -8.49 7.69
N TYR A 92 7.67 -8.91 6.48
CA TYR A 92 7.03 -10.09 5.90
C TYR A 92 7.86 -11.34 6.21
N ASP A 93 7.24 -12.34 6.84
CA ASP A 93 7.86 -13.64 7.08
C ASP A 93 7.58 -14.57 5.90
N HIS A 94 8.59 -14.76 5.07
CA HIS A 94 8.47 -15.59 3.88
C HIS A 94 8.27 -17.08 4.19
N ALA A 95 8.81 -17.57 5.30
CA ALA A 95 8.64 -18.96 5.70
C ALA A 95 7.19 -19.24 6.14
N LYS A 96 6.57 -18.27 6.78
CA LYS A 96 5.17 -18.36 7.24
C LYS A 96 4.18 -17.73 6.22
N SER A 97 4.70 -17.13 5.14
CA SER A 97 3.91 -16.43 4.11
C SER A 97 2.94 -15.40 4.67
N LYS A 98 3.33 -14.68 5.74
CA LYS A 98 2.51 -13.68 6.40
C LYS A 98 3.33 -12.52 6.97
N PRO A 99 2.72 -11.33 7.12
CA PRO A 99 3.34 -10.23 7.84
C PRO A 99 3.43 -10.56 9.34
N VAL A 100 4.46 -10.06 9.98
CA VAL A 100 4.69 -10.18 11.42
C VAL A 100 5.27 -8.87 11.94
N VAL A 101 5.12 -8.63 13.25
CA VAL A 101 5.88 -7.61 13.98
C VAL A 101 6.72 -8.30 15.02
N GLU A 102 8.02 -8.12 14.98
CA GLU A 102 8.94 -8.71 15.94
C GLU A 102 9.45 -7.66 16.92
N ILE A 103 9.50 -8.01 18.19
CA ILE A 103 10.21 -7.28 19.22
C ILE A 103 11.58 -7.91 19.38
N ILE A 104 12.63 -7.14 19.20
CA ILE A 104 14.00 -7.61 19.15
C ILE A 104 14.81 -6.88 20.22
N ASP A 105 15.47 -7.62 21.09
CA ASP A 105 16.44 -7.07 22.03
C ASP A 105 17.71 -6.64 21.28
N LEU A 106 18.00 -5.35 21.31
CA LEU A 106 19.16 -4.78 20.61
C LEU A 106 20.51 -5.11 21.27
N LYS A 107 20.53 -5.65 22.48
CA LYS A 107 21.76 -6.08 23.16
C LYS A 107 22.31 -7.37 22.58
N ASN A 108 21.42 -8.32 22.27
CA ASN A 108 21.81 -9.65 21.82
C ASN A 108 21.17 -10.07 20.48
N PHE A 109 20.38 -9.20 19.88
CA PHE A 109 19.62 -9.41 18.63
C PHE A 109 18.68 -10.63 18.67
N LYS A 110 18.20 -10.98 19.86
CA LYS A 110 17.20 -12.04 20.02
C LYS A 110 15.79 -11.48 19.80
N VAL A 111 14.99 -12.21 19.05
CA VAL A 111 13.54 -11.97 18.98
C VAL A 111 12.94 -12.42 20.29
N ILE A 112 12.39 -11.49 21.07
CA ILE A 112 11.77 -11.77 22.36
C ILE A 112 10.26 -11.98 22.25
N HIS A 113 9.65 -11.40 21.21
CA HIS A 113 8.22 -11.59 20.93
C HIS A 113 7.90 -11.44 19.43
N THR A 114 6.81 -12.07 18.97
CA THR A 114 6.34 -11.98 17.59
C THR A 114 4.82 -11.90 17.55
N TYR A 115 4.29 -10.79 17.06
CA TYR A 115 2.88 -10.65 16.70
C TYR A 115 2.67 -11.16 15.27
N ALA A 116 1.63 -11.97 15.06
CA ALA A 116 1.42 -12.66 13.79
C ALA A 116 -0.06 -12.86 13.45
N HIS A 117 -0.90 -11.86 13.71
CA HIS A 117 -2.32 -11.90 13.35
C HIS A 117 -2.52 -11.96 11.82
N ASP A 118 -3.51 -12.70 11.37
CA ASP A 118 -3.84 -12.78 9.93
C ASP A 118 -4.69 -11.58 9.50
N ILE A 119 -4.02 -10.55 9.00
CA ILE A 119 -4.67 -9.34 8.45
C ILE A 119 -5.18 -9.51 7.02
N SER A 120 -5.02 -10.68 6.40
CA SER A 120 -5.44 -10.91 5.01
C SER A 120 -6.94 -10.74 4.81
N ARG A 121 -7.73 -11.08 5.82
CA ARG A 121 -9.19 -10.99 5.82
C ARG A 121 -9.69 -9.56 5.99
N MET A 122 -8.88 -8.67 6.55
CA MET A 122 -9.25 -7.28 6.82
C MET A 122 -9.06 -6.37 5.60
N ARG A 123 -8.27 -6.77 4.62
CA ARG A 123 -7.93 -5.90 3.49
C ARG A 123 -9.03 -5.88 2.43
N LYS A 124 -9.31 -4.67 1.92
CA LYS A 124 -10.29 -4.43 0.85
C LYS A 124 -9.79 -4.80 -0.55
N ASN A 125 -8.47 -4.75 -0.78
CA ASN A 125 -7.87 -5.05 -2.08
C ASN A 125 -6.80 -6.15 -1.95
N LYS A 126 -7.06 -7.31 -2.57
CA LYS A 126 -6.18 -8.49 -2.52
C LYS A 126 -4.87 -8.33 -3.30
N SER A 127 -4.76 -7.35 -4.19
CA SER A 127 -3.56 -7.15 -5.02
C SER A 127 -2.41 -6.43 -4.30
N MET A 128 -2.67 -5.84 -3.14
CA MET A 128 -1.65 -5.09 -2.39
C MET A 128 -0.88 -6.01 -1.44
N LYS A 129 0.37 -5.64 -1.17
CA LYS A 129 1.20 -6.36 -0.19
C LYS A 129 0.56 -6.33 1.19
N LEU A 130 0.69 -7.42 1.91
CA LEU A 130 0.31 -7.50 3.32
C LEU A 130 1.51 -7.08 4.16
N GLU A 131 1.36 -5.95 4.86
CA GLU A 131 2.39 -5.41 5.74
C GLU A 131 1.70 -4.74 6.94
N TYR A 132 2.35 -4.77 8.11
CA TYR A 132 1.99 -3.93 9.24
C TYR A 132 2.66 -2.58 9.10
N TYR A 133 1.90 -1.51 9.23
CA TYR A 133 2.43 -0.14 9.17
C TYR A 133 2.46 0.49 10.55
N HIS A 134 3.61 1.10 10.85
CA HIS A 134 3.80 1.92 12.05
C HIS A 134 3.19 1.29 13.31
N PRO A 135 3.59 0.05 13.66
CA PRO A 135 3.03 -0.63 14.82
C PRO A 135 3.36 0.15 16.10
N LEU A 136 2.36 0.28 16.97
CA LEU A 136 2.47 0.87 18.30
C LEU A 136 2.24 -0.22 19.33
N VAL A 137 3.26 -0.52 20.12
CA VAL A 137 3.16 -1.45 21.25
C VAL A 137 2.72 -0.70 22.48
N MET A 138 1.71 -1.19 23.15
CA MET A 138 1.14 -0.63 24.37
C MET A 138 1.83 -1.19 25.61
N GLU A 139 1.62 -0.54 26.76
CA GLU A 139 2.19 -0.98 28.03
C GLU A 139 1.69 -2.36 28.48
N ASP A 140 0.45 -2.71 28.12
CA ASP A 140 -0.16 -4.02 28.37
C ASP A 140 0.36 -5.12 27.44
N GLY A 141 1.31 -4.80 26.57
CA GLY A 141 1.85 -5.72 25.56
C GLY A 141 0.93 -5.91 24.34
N SER A 142 -0.17 -5.20 24.23
CA SER A 142 -0.98 -5.22 23.01
C SER A 142 -0.33 -4.41 21.89
N LEU A 143 -0.74 -4.68 20.65
CA LEU A 143 -0.23 -4.01 19.46
C LEU A 143 -1.36 -3.33 18.69
N ILE A 144 -1.19 -2.03 18.40
CA ILE A 144 -2.07 -1.27 17.51
C ILE A 144 -1.37 -1.06 16.19
N SER A 145 -2.01 -1.43 15.08
CA SER A 145 -1.47 -1.26 13.75
C SER A 145 -2.55 -1.14 12.70
N GLU A 146 -2.16 -0.78 11.50
CA GLU A 146 -2.90 -0.97 10.27
C GLU A 146 -1.99 -1.65 9.24
N GLY A 147 -2.56 -2.07 8.12
CA GLY A 147 -1.82 -2.51 6.95
C GLY A 147 -2.29 -1.75 5.71
N THR A 148 -1.78 -2.11 4.54
CA THR A 148 -2.20 -1.48 3.29
C THR A 148 -3.70 -1.70 3.05
N ASN A 149 -4.51 -0.63 3.12
CA ASN A 149 -5.97 -0.68 2.98
C ASN A 149 -6.68 -1.63 3.95
N THR A 150 -6.12 -1.81 5.13
CA THR A 150 -6.84 -2.43 6.25
C THR A 150 -7.38 -1.36 7.20
N PRO A 151 -8.36 -1.68 8.04
CA PRO A 151 -8.73 -0.83 9.16
C PRO A 151 -7.58 -0.69 10.16
N LEU A 152 -7.70 0.27 11.08
CA LEU A 152 -6.92 0.29 12.30
C LEU A 152 -7.41 -0.84 13.20
N PHE A 153 -6.51 -1.59 13.82
CA PHE A 153 -6.87 -2.71 14.68
C PHE A 153 -5.93 -2.82 15.88
N LYS A 154 -6.42 -3.41 16.94
CA LYS A 154 -5.65 -3.79 18.14
C LYS A 154 -5.66 -5.29 18.29
N ILE A 155 -4.51 -5.86 18.60
CA ILE A 155 -4.35 -7.28 18.95
C ILE A 155 -3.69 -7.38 20.31
N ASP A 156 -4.03 -8.42 21.06
CA ASP A 156 -3.41 -8.72 22.34
C ASP A 156 -1.98 -9.28 22.17
N LEU A 157 -1.30 -9.54 23.31
CA LEU A 157 0.03 -10.15 23.34
C LEU A 157 0.07 -11.50 22.61
N HIS A 158 -1.02 -12.25 22.57
CA HIS A 158 -1.12 -13.54 21.89
C HIS A 158 -1.54 -13.43 20.41
N SER A 159 -1.60 -12.21 19.87
CA SER A 159 -2.03 -11.91 18.50
C SER A 159 -3.53 -12.16 18.22
N ASN A 160 -4.36 -12.24 19.25
CA ASN A 160 -5.80 -12.27 19.09
C ASN A 160 -6.33 -10.87 18.83
N LEU A 161 -7.30 -10.76 17.94
CA LEU A 161 -7.93 -9.49 17.62
C LEU A 161 -8.81 -9.02 18.77
N GLU A 162 -8.57 -7.80 19.29
CA GLU A 162 -9.39 -7.18 20.31
C GLU A 162 -10.46 -6.25 19.70
N TRP A 163 -10.04 -5.36 18.79
CA TRP A 163 -10.97 -4.46 18.11
C TRP A 163 -10.48 -4.02 16.74
N ILE A 164 -11.41 -3.51 15.94
CA ILE A 164 -11.20 -2.92 14.61
C ILE A 164 -11.93 -1.58 14.55
N ASN A 165 -11.25 -0.58 13.94
CA ASN A 165 -11.87 0.68 13.54
C ASN A 165 -11.68 0.86 12.02
N ASP A 166 -12.76 0.92 11.26
CA ASP A 166 -12.76 1.09 9.81
C ASP A 166 -13.49 2.35 9.31
N GLU A 167 -13.83 3.27 10.21
CA GLU A 167 -14.55 4.51 9.91
C GLU A 167 -13.82 5.37 8.89
N VAL A 168 -12.49 5.42 9.00
CA VAL A 168 -11.62 6.15 8.09
C VAL A 168 -10.57 5.23 7.47
N VAL A 169 -9.83 5.70 6.47
CA VAL A 169 -8.62 5.05 6.00
C VAL A 169 -7.46 5.61 6.80
N PHE A 170 -6.99 4.84 7.77
CA PHE A 170 -5.86 5.22 8.60
C PHE A 170 -4.55 5.04 7.83
N HIS A 171 -3.60 5.92 8.09
CA HIS A 171 -2.23 5.85 7.58
C HIS A 171 -1.31 6.74 8.42
N HIS A 172 -0.02 6.47 8.35
CA HIS A 172 1.02 7.13 9.12
C HIS A 172 1.17 6.67 10.57
N THR A 173 2.06 7.35 11.27
CA THR A 173 2.44 7.03 12.64
C THR A 173 1.27 7.26 13.60
N LYS A 174 1.25 6.45 14.65
CA LYS A 174 0.36 6.57 15.79
C LYS A 174 1.16 7.03 17.01
N ILE A 175 0.57 7.89 17.79
CA ILE A 175 1.11 8.30 19.08
C ILE A 175 0.02 8.25 20.15
N LEU A 176 0.45 8.03 21.40
CA LEU A 176 -0.43 8.14 22.55
C LEU A 176 -0.22 9.49 23.20
N ASP A 177 -1.30 10.09 23.69
CA ASP A 177 -1.22 11.20 24.62
C ASP A 177 -1.19 10.71 26.08
N PHE A 178 -1.13 11.64 27.02
CA PHE A 178 -1.09 11.32 28.44
C PHE A 178 -2.38 10.68 28.99
N GLU A 179 -3.48 10.77 28.25
CA GLU A 179 -4.76 10.18 28.58
C GLU A 179 -4.97 8.83 27.88
N ALA A 180 -3.93 8.30 27.23
CA ALA A 180 -3.93 7.10 26.42
C ALA A 180 -4.86 7.17 25.17
N ASN A 181 -5.19 8.39 24.69
CA ASN A 181 -5.86 8.53 23.42
C ASN A 181 -4.86 8.27 22.26
N ILE A 182 -5.35 7.63 21.20
CA ILE A 182 -4.56 7.32 20.02
C ILE A 182 -4.74 8.42 18.97
N TRP A 183 -3.67 9.15 18.68
CA TRP A 183 -3.63 10.13 17.60
C TRP A 183 -3.00 9.51 16.37
N THR A 184 -3.70 9.58 15.24
CA THR A 184 -3.22 9.05 13.97
C THR A 184 -3.82 9.82 12.79
N GLY A 185 -3.10 9.84 11.66
CA GLY A 185 -3.59 10.41 10.42
C GLY A 185 -4.64 9.51 9.77
N GLY A 186 -5.69 10.11 9.20
CA GLY A 186 -6.73 9.38 8.50
C GLY A 186 -7.34 10.17 7.35
N LYS A 187 -7.85 9.45 6.34
CA LYS A 187 -8.64 10.01 5.25
C LYS A 187 -10.09 9.64 5.42
N LEU A 188 -10.98 10.64 5.49
CA LEU A 188 -12.41 10.43 5.58
C LEU A 188 -12.96 9.72 4.33
N LYS A 189 -13.98 8.90 4.51
CA LYS A 189 -14.76 8.28 3.43
C LYS A 189 -16.15 8.94 3.34
N PRO A 190 -16.66 9.23 2.14
CA PRO A 190 -15.97 9.19 0.84
C PRO A 190 -14.85 10.24 0.83
N PHE A 191 -13.75 9.98 0.08
CA PHE A 191 -12.65 10.95 -0.11
C PHE A 191 -13.27 12.27 -0.51
N SER A 192 -13.39 13.18 0.44
CA SER A 192 -14.48 14.12 0.47
C SER A 192 -14.38 15.17 -0.63
N ARG A 193 -15.53 15.51 -1.17
CA ARG A 193 -15.85 16.76 -1.86
C ARG A 193 -15.69 18.01 -0.97
N ILE A 194 -15.07 17.93 0.21
CA ILE A 194 -14.95 19.05 1.15
C ILE A 194 -14.03 20.17 0.60
N LEU A 195 -13.20 19.88 -0.40
CA LEU A 195 -12.30 20.88 -0.99
C LEU A 195 -12.86 21.56 -2.26
N SER A 196 -14.12 21.32 -2.65
CA SER A 196 -14.70 22.00 -3.81
C SER A 196 -15.42 23.31 -3.49
N ASN A 197 -15.38 23.77 -2.25
CA ASN A 197 -16.06 25.00 -1.80
C ASN A 197 -15.12 26.04 -1.14
N PHE A 198 -13.83 26.01 -1.48
CA PHE A 198 -12.88 27.08 -1.13
C PHE A 198 -12.27 27.65 -2.41
#